data_fc29c193652e5ce86bf93f256d73a765
#
_entry.id   fc29c193652e5ce86bf93f256d73a765
#
_cell.length_a   1.000
_cell.length_b   1.000
_cell.length_c   1.000
_cell.angle_alpha   90.00
_cell.angle_beta   90.00
_cell.angle_gamma   90.00
#
_symmetry.space_group_name_H-M   'P 1'
#
loop_
_entity.id
_entity.type
_entity.pdbx_description
1 polymer ?
#
loop_
_entity_poly.entity_id
_entity_poly.type
_entity_poly.pdbx_seq_one_letter_code
_entity_poly.pdbx_strand_id
1 'polypeptide(L)'
;MATGMSLTLCFLTLRHRRPKAKYIIWPRIDQKSCFKSMITAGFEPVVIENILEGDELRTDLKAVEAKVQELGPDHVLCVHSTTSCFAPRVPDRLEELAVICANYGIPHIVNNAYGVQSSKCMHLIQQVRASKDIKTVSLASSFLWSIRNLHPVVTRRASASPSLDVLITLLSLGSNGYKKLLKERKEMFSYLSNQLKKLSEAYNERLLHTPHNPISLAMTLRTLDKHCSRAVTQLGSMLFTRQVSGARVVPLGSMQTVSGYTFRGFMSHTNNYPCAYLNAASAIGMKTQDVDLFIKRLDKCLKTVKKEQNKENVDIEEMALKLDNVCLDTCQDSS
;
A
#
# COMPACT_ATOMS: atom_id res chain seq x y z
N MET A 1 -8.00 -18.86 2.43
CA MET A 1 -6.64 -18.77 3.02
C MET A 1 -6.17 -17.32 2.92
N ALA A 2 -5.57 -16.74 3.96
CA ALA A 2 -5.10 -15.36 3.94
C ALA A 2 -3.89 -15.20 2.99
N THR A 3 -3.74 -14.01 2.39
CA THR A 3 -2.67 -13.71 1.42
C THR A 3 -1.27 -14.10 1.91
N GLY A 4 -0.93 -13.79 3.18
CA GLY A 4 0.37 -14.14 3.74
C GLY A 4 0.66 -15.64 3.75
N MET A 5 -0.31 -16.47 4.16
CA MET A 5 -0.14 -17.92 4.15
C MET A 5 -0.02 -18.47 2.73
N SER A 6 -0.77 -17.91 1.78
CA SER A 6 -0.68 -18.32 0.38
C SER A 6 0.68 -18.01 -0.24
N LEU A 7 1.25 -16.85 0.09
CA LEU A 7 2.59 -16.49 -0.31
C LEU A 7 3.62 -17.43 0.33
N THR A 8 3.50 -17.70 1.64
CA THR A 8 4.38 -18.66 2.34
C THR A 8 4.40 -20.01 1.65
N LEU A 9 3.23 -20.57 1.35
CA LEU A 9 3.12 -21.87 0.68
C LEU A 9 3.69 -21.83 -0.76
N CYS A 10 3.52 -20.71 -1.45
CA CYS A 10 4.11 -20.50 -2.77
C CYS A 10 5.65 -20.52 -2.71
N PHE A 11 6.25 -19.79 -1.76
CA PHE A 11 7.70 -19.77 -1.57
C PHE A 11 8.22 -21.16 -1.17
N LEU A 12 7.55 -21.87 -0.29
CA LEU A 12 7.92 -23.24 0.09
C LEU A 12 7.86 -24.20 -1.11
N THR A 13 6.88 -24.06 -1.99
CA THR A 13 6.78 -24.86 -3.22
C THR A 13 7.92 -24.58 -4.17
N LEU A 14 8.31 -23.31 -4.33
CA LEU A 14 9.44 -22.93 -5.17
C LEU A 14 10.79 -23.41 -4.61
N ARG A 15 10.94 -23.52 -3.28
CA ARG A 15 12.15 -24.04 -2.64
C ARG A 15 12.58 -25.39 -3.22
N HIS A 16 11.64 -26.30 -3.47
CA HIS A 16 11.95 -27.61 -4.06
C HIS A 16 12.56 -27.51 -5.45
N ARG A 17 12.24 -26.46 -6.20
CA ARG A 17 12.78 -26.22 -7.55
C ARG A 17 14.10 -25.43 -7.53
N ARG A 18 14.38 -24.74 -6.44
CA ARG A 18 15.56 -23.87 -6.26
C ARG A 18 16.19 -24.10 -4.86
N PRO A 19 16.78 -25.28 -4.63
CA PRO A 19 17.25 -25.68 -3.28
C PRO A 19 18.42 -24.83 -2.76
N LYS A 20 19.18 -24.16 -3.64
CA LYS A 20 20.27 -23.25 -3.27
C LYS A 20 19.80 -21.84 -2.92
N ALA A 21 18.54 -21.51 -3.23
CA ALA A 21 18.02 -20.16 -3.04
C ALA A 21 17.85 -19.82 -1.55
N LYS A 22 18.27 -18.61 -1.21
CA LYS A 22 18.21 -18.04 0.14
C LYS A 22 17.41 -16.74 0.18
N TYR A 23 17.39 -15.98 -0.91
CA TYR A 23 16.89 -14.61 -0.99
C TYR A 23 15.62 -14.49 -1.78
N ILE A 24 14.74 -13.55 -1.37
CA ILE A 24 13.59 -13.09 -2.15
C ILE A 24 13.76 -11.59 -2.36
N ILE A 25 13.92 -11.17 -3.62
CA ILE A 25 13.97 -9.75 -3.97
C ILE A 25 12.56 -9.19 -3.98
N TRP A 26 12.37 -8.08 -3.28
CA TRP A 26 11.05 -7.54 -2.99
C TRP A 26 11.00 -6.02 -3.13
N PRO A 27 10.45 -5.48 -4.24
CA PRO A 27 10.11 -4.06 -4.33
C PRO A 27 9.20 -3.67 -3.16
N ARG A 28 9.62 -2.69 -2.40
CA ARG A 28 9.04 -2.38 -1.09
C ARG A 28 7.55 -2.07 -1.16
N ILE A 29 6.79 -2.78 -0.36
CA ILE A 29 5.41 -2.50 -0.03
C ILE A 29 5.20 -2.72 1.47
N ASP A 30 4.79 -1.69 2.22
CA ASP A 30 4.66 -1.75 3.67
C ASP A 30 3.41 -2.56 4.10
N GLN A 31 3.43 -3.83 3.72
CA GLN A 31 2.42 -4.84 4.03
C GLN A 31 3.06 -5.93 4.88
N LYS A 32 2.79 -5.91 6.20
CA LYS A 32 3.38 -6.87 7.16
C LYS A 32 3.17 -8.33 6.75
N SER A 33 2.02 -8.68 6.20
CA SER A 33 1.72 -10.05 5.78
C SER A 33 2.60 -10.53 4.63
N CYS A 34 2.89 -9.66 3.65
CA CYS A 34 3.79 -9.97 2.54
C CYS A 34 5.22 -10.15 3.03
N PHE A 35 5.70 -9.23 3.86
CA PHE A 35 7.05 -9.28 4.42
C PHE A 35 7.25 -10.52 5.31
N LYS A 36 6.35 -10.74 6.26
CA LYS A 36 6.41 -11.89 7.17
C LYS A 36 6.33 -13.22 6.44
N SER A 37 5.61 -13.32 5.33
CA SER A 37 5.47 -14.57 4.57
C SER A 37 6.81 -15.07 4.02
N MET A 38 7.72 -14.18 3.64
CA MET A 38 9.06 -14.53 3.17
C MET A 38 9.90 -15.14 4.30
N ILE A 39 9.91 -14.48 5.46
CA ILE A 39 10.63 -14.93 6.65
C ILE A 39 10.03 -16.24 7.19
N THR A 40 8.69 -16.34 7.25
CA THR A 40 8.00 -17.57 7.67
C THR A 40 8.33 -18.75 6.77
N ALA A 41 8.53 -18.50 5.47
CA ALA A 41 9.02 -19.52 4.54
C ALA A 41 10.52 -19.82 4.68
N GLY A 42 11.25 -19.13 5.57
CA GLY A 42 12.67 -19.32 5.85
C GLY A 42 13.59 -18.71 4.79
N PHE A 43 13.15 -17.63 4.15
CA PHE A 43 13.96 -16.85 3.20
C PHE A 43 14.31 -15.49 3.78
N GLU A 44 15.41 -14.94 3.30
CA GLU A 44 15.87 -13.60 3.62
C GLU A 44 15.27 -12.59 2.61
N PRO A 45 14.45 -11.62 3.07
CA PRO A 45 13.92 -10.58 2.20
C PRO A 45 15.00 -9.57 1.83
N VAL A 46 15.18 -9.34 0.55
CA VAL A 46 16.02 -8.27 -0.01
C VAL A 46 15.09 -7.14 -0.44
N VAL A 47 14.99 -6.12 0.40
CA VAL A 47 14.09 -4.98 0.19
C VAL A 47 14.69 -4.01 -0.81
N ILE A 48 13.99 -3.74 -1.90
CA ILE A 48 14.35 -2.72 -2.88
C ILE A 48 13.48 -1.49 -2.63
N GLU A 49 14.11 -0.36 -2.31
CA GLU A 49 13.42 0.90 -2.14
C GLU A 49 12.77 1.36 -3.44
N ASN A 50 11.62 2.05 -3.31
CA ASN A 50 10.95 2.64 -4.46
C ASN A 50 11.55 3.99 -4.81
N ILE A 51 11.54 4.33 -6.08
CA ILE A 51 11.88 5.67 -6.58
C ILE A 51 10.63 6.54 -6.66
N LEU A 52 10.81 7.83 -6.43
CA LEU A 52 9.75 8.82 -6.56
C LEU A 52 9.77 9.40 -7.97
N GLU A 53 8.70 9.19 -8.73
CA GLU A 53 8.48 9.76 -10.05
C GLU A 53 7.24 10.68 -9.99
N GLY A 54 7.43 11.99 -9.92
CA GLY A 54 6.36 12.93 -9.61
C GLY A 54 5.81 12.69 -8.20
N ASP A 55 4.53 12.31 -8.10
CA ASP A 55 3.94 11.91 -6.82
C ASP A 55 3.91 10.38 -6.63
N GLU A 56 4.27 9.60 -7.65
CA GLU A 56 4.17 8.14 -7.61
C GLU A 56 5.43 7.47 -7.08
N LEU A 57 5.24 6.44 -6.28
CA LEU A 57 6.30 5.51 -5.89
C LEU A 57 6.32 4.32 -6.85
N ARG A 58 7.44 4.20 -7.57
CA ARG A 58 7.66 3.22 -8.64
C ARG A 58 8.78 2.26 -8.30
N THR A 59 8.76 1.11 -8.95
CA THR A 59 9.82 0.11 -8.83
C THR A 59 11.15 0.62 -9.40
N ASP A 60 12.23 0.53 -8.64
CA ASP A 60 13.59 0.72 -9.14
C ASP A 60 14.09 -0.56 -9.83
N LEU A 61 13.94 -0.61 -11.15
CA LEU A 61 14.36 -1.76 -11.97
C LEU A 61 15.86 -1.97 -11.94
N LYS A 62 16.63 -0.87 -11.93
CA LYS A 62 18.10 -0.95 -11.91
C LYS A 62 18.59 -1.55 -10.60
N ALA A 63 18.00 -1.15 -9.47
CA ALA A 63 18.34 -1.72 -8.17
C ALA A 63 17.93 -3.20 -8.07
N VAL A 64 16.78 -3.59 -8.65
CA VAL A 64 16.37 -5.00 -8.71
C VAL A 64 17.40 -5.82 -9.49
N GLU A 65 17.79 -5.39 -10.69
CA GLU A 65 18.72 -6.10 -11.54
C GLU A 65 20.12 -6.18 -10.91
N ALA A 66 20.61 -5.08 -10.36
CA ALA A 66 21.89 -5.04 -9.64
C ALA A 66 21.93 -6.03 -8.47
N LYS A 67 20.83 -6.15 -7.71
CA LYS A 67 20.74 -7.12 -6.62
C LYS A 67 20.66 -8.57 -7.09
N VAL A 68 20.05 -8.85 -8.23
CA VAL A 68 20.08 -10.18 -8.84
C VAL A 68 21.53 -10.57 -9.18
N GLN A 69 22.29 -9.65 -9.78
CA GLN A 69 23.69 -9.88 -10.16
C GLN A 69 24.59 -10.04 -8.93
N GLU A 70 24.45 -9.16 -7.92
CA GLU A 70 25.22 -9.18 -6.67
C GLU A 70 25.05 -10.49 -5.89
N LEU A 71 23.82 -10.96 -5.75
CA LEU A 71 23.51 -12.17 -4.99
C LEU A 71 23.79 -13.46 -5.75
N GLY A 72 23.84 -13.39 -7.05
CA GLY A 72 23.88 -14.51 -7.97
C GLY A 72 22.49 -15.12 -8.18
N PRO A 73 22.08 -15.33 -9.46
CA PRO A 73 20.73 -15.80 -9.79
C PRO A 73 20.31 -17.10 -9.09
N ASP A 74 21.23 -18.03 -8.87
CA ASP A 74 20.96 -19.32 -8.22
C ASP A 74 20.54 -19.19 -6.76
N HIS A 75 20.98 -18.13 -6.07
CA HIS A 75 20.65 -17.87 -4.69
C HIS A 75 19.35 -17.07 -4.51
N VAL A 76 18.78 -16.54 -5.59
CA VAL A 76 17.51 -15.82 -5.58
C VAL A 76 16.36 -16.78 -5.85
N LEU A 77 15.43 -16.92 -4.90
CA LEU A 77 14.22 -17.75 -5.07
C LEU A 77 13.30 -17.19 -6.14
N CYS A 78 13.02 -15.90 -6.03
CA CYS A 78 12.11 -15.18 -6.94
C CYS A 78 12.23 -13.67 -6.73
N VAL A 79 11.71 -12.91 -7.70
CA VAL A 79 11.29 -11.53 -7.49
C VAL A 79 9.80 -11.54 -7.11
N HIS A 80 9.47 -10.91 -5.98
CA HIS A 80 8.11 -10.84 -5.46
C HIS A 80 7.54 -9.43 -5.61
N SER A 81 6.69 -9.22 -6.60
CA SER A 81 6.07 -7.93 -6.95
C SER A 81 4.59 -7.85 -6.60
N THR A 82 3.98 -6.67 -6.76
CA THR A 82 2.57 -6.44 -6.51
C THR A 82 1.91 -5.62 -7.63
N THR A 83 0.63 -5.90 -7.91
CA THR A 83 -0.17 -5.09 -8.84
C THR A 83 -0.87 -3.93 -8.18
N SER A 84 -0.98 -3.92 -6.86
CA SER A 84 -1.89 -3.01 -6.18
C SER A 84 -1.46 -2.70 -4.77
N CYS A 85 -1.46 -1.42 -4.48
CA CYS A 85 -1.26 -0.86 -3.16
C CYS A 85 -2.06 0.43 -3.03
N PHE A 86 -2.03 1.02 -1.85
CA PHE A 86 -2.60 2.34 -1.61
C PHE A 86 -1.68 3.42 -2.16
N ALA A 87 -2.27 4.43 -2.84
CA ALA A 87 -1.54 5.59 -3.32
C ALA A 87 -0.73 6.24 -2.17
N PRO A 88 0.47 6.75 -2.44
CA PRO A 88 1.09 7.03 -3.73
C PRO A 88 1.80 5.84 -4.40
N ARG A 89 1.86 4.67 -3.76
CA ARG A 89 2.44 3.46 -4.35
C ARG A 89 1.56 2.96 -5.49
N VAL A 90 2.15 2.72 -6.65
CA VAL A 90 1.46 2.21 -7.84
C VAL A 90 1.88 0.76 -8.12
N PRO A 91 1.22 0.04 -9.05
CA PRO A 91 1.65 -1.27 -9.49
C PRO A 91 3.13 -1.32 -9.83
N ASP A 92 3.78 -2.42 -9.50
CA ASP A 92 5.14 -2.67 -9.97
C ASP A 92 5.20 -2.71 -11.50
N ARG A 93 6.37 -2.43 -12.04
CA ARG A 93 6.65 -2.52 -13.48
C ARG A 93 6.77 -4.00 -13.89
N LEU A 94 5.59 -4.66 -13.95
CA LEU A 94 5.52 -6.12 -14.06
C LEU A 94 6.16 -6.67 -15.32
N GLU A 95 6.01 -5.99 -16.45
CA GLU A 95 6.55 -6.43 -17.74
C GLU A 95 8.07 -6.40 -17.71
N GLU A 96 8.64 -5.28 -17.28
CA GLU A 96 10.09 -5.10 -17.18
C GLU A 96 10.71 -6.04 -16.13
N LEU A 97 10.06 -6.22 -14.97
CA LEU A 97 10.48 -7.20 -13.98
C LEU A 97 10.45 -8.62 -14.53
N ALA A 98 9.44 -8.94 -15.33
CA ALA A 98 9.33 -10.26 -15.94
C ALA A 98 10.46 -10.52 -16.97
N VAL A 99 10.86 -9.49 -17.72
CA VAL A 99 12.03 -9.56 -18.63
C VAL A 99 13.31 -9.79 -17.83
N ILE A 100 13.55 -9.03 -16.77
CA ILE A 100 14.70 -9.26 -15.88
C ILE A 100 14.68 -10.70 -15.35
N CYS A 101 13.55 -11.15 -14.82
CA CYS A 101 13.42 -12.50 -14.30
C CYS A 101 13.70 -13.58 -15.37
N ALA A 102 13.24 -13.36 -16.60
CA ALA A 102 13.49 -14.28 -17.72
C ALA A 102 14.98 -14.34 -18.08
N ASN A 103 15.64 -13.20 -18.20
CA ASN A 103 17.07 -13.11 -18.53
C ASN A 103 17.96 -13.85 -17.54
N TYR A 104 17.59 -13.85 -16.26
CA TYR A 104 18.35 -14.53 -15.20
C TYR A 104 17.78 -15.89 -14.79
N GLY A 105 16.73 -16.38 -15.46
CA GLY A 105 16.08 -17.66 -15.13
C GLY A 105 15.46 -17.71 -13.74
N ILE A 106 15.02 -16.57 -13.19
CA ILE A 106 14.44 -16.42 -11.85
C ILE A 106 12.92 -16.42 -11.96
N PRO A 107 12.19 -17.12 -11.08
CA PRO A 107 10.73 -17.02 -11.00
C PRO A 107 10.25 -15.61 -10.63
N HIS A 108 9.18 -15.15 -11.27
CA HIS A 108 8.49 -13.91 -10.92
C HIS A 108 7.15 -14.23 -10.24
N ILE A 109 6.97 -13.80 -9.00
CA ILE A 109 5.72 -13.95 -8.22
C ILE A 109 5.03 -12.61 -8.13
N VAL A 110 3.76 -12.56 -8.53
CA VAL A 110 2.95 -11.34 -8.52
C VAL A 110 1.83 -11.46 -7.48
N ASN A 111 1.84 -10.61 -6.47
CA ASN A 111 0.73 -10.45 -5.53
C ASN A 111 -0.34 -9.53 -6.15
N ASN A 112 -1.50 -10.11 -6.47
CA ASN A 112 -2.64 -9.39 -7.05
C ASN A 112 -3.86 -9.36 -6.11
N ALA A 113 -3.65 -9.34 -4.80
CA ALA A 113 -4.73 -9.47 -3.82
C ALA A 113 -5.81 -8.39 -3.96
N TYR A 114 -5.41 -7.13 -4.15
CA TYR A 114 -6.36 -6.03 -4.39
C TYR A 114 -6.65 -5.79 -5.88
N GLY A 115 -5.79 -6.25 -6.76
CA GLY A 115 -5.88 -5.95 -8.19
C GLY A 115 -6.98 -6.73 -8.91
N VAL A 116 -7.55 -7.78 -8.33
CA VAL A 116 -8.66 -8.56 -8.91
C VAL A 116 -9.91 -7.71 -9.19
N GLN A 117 -10.08 -6.61 -8.48
CA GLN A 117 -11.17 -5.65 -8.69
C GLN A 117 -10.85 -4.57 -9.75
N SER A 118 -9.69 -4.64 -10.39
CA SER A 118 -9.25 -3.69 -11.41
C SER A 118 -8.94 -4.41 -12.72
N SER A 119 -9.72 -4.12 -13.77
CA SER A 119 -9.43 -4.63 -15.11
C SER A 119 -8.04 -4.23 -15.60
N LYS A 120 -7.55 -3.04 -15.23
CA LYS A 120 -6.19 -2.58 -15.57
C LYS A 120 -5.11 -3.48 -14.95
N CYS A 121 -5.24 -3.82 -13.65
CA CYS A 121 -4.30 -4.73 -12.97
C CYS A 121 -4.38 -6.16 -13.54
N MET A 122 -5.58 -6.62 -13.85
CA MET A 122 -5.77 -7.94 -14.46
C MET A 122 -5.16 -8.01 -15.86
N HIS A 123 -5.28 -6.93 -16.63
CA HIS A 123 -4.68 -6.84 -17.97
C HIS A 123 -3.16 -6.89 -17.92
N LEU A 124 -2.51 -6.15 -17.00
CA LEU A 124 -1.06 -6.22 -16.79
C LEU A 124 -0.58 -7.67 -16.56
N ILE A 125 -1.30 -8.43 -15.74
CA ILE A 125 -0.96 -9.84 -15.49
C ILE A 125 -1.12 -10.68 -16.75
N GLN A 126 -2.18 -10.43 -17.52
CA GLN A 126 -2.42 -11.16 -18.77
C GLN A 126 -1.31 -10.90 -19.80
N GLN A 127 -0.86 -9.66 -19.93
CA GLN A 127 0.25 -9.28 -20.80
C GLN A 127 1.54 -10.03 -20.42
N VAL A 128 1.91 -10.00 -19.14
CA VAL A 128 3.09 -10.72 -18.64
C VAL A 128 3.00 -12.24 -18.89
N ARG A 129 1.81 -12.83 -18.76
CA ARG A 129 1.60 -14.27 -19.01
C ARG A 129 1.59 -14.65 -20.49
N ALA A 130 1.23 -13.73 -21.37
CA ALA A 130 1.19 -13.99 -22.81
C ALA A 130 2.60 -14.04 -23.45
N SER A 131 3.61 -13.52 -22.80
CA SER A 131 5.00 -13.61 -23.22
C SER A 131 5.50 -15.05 -23.04
N LYS A 132 5.84 -15.73 -24.13
CA LYS A 132 6.14 -17.18 -24.18
C LYS A 132 7.34 -17.60 -23.34
N ASP A 133 8.28 -16.69 -23.09
CA ASP A 133 9.55 -16.99 -22.42
C ASP A 133 9.55 -16.75 -20.91
N ILE A 134 8.43 -16.31 -20.35
CA ILE A 134 8.35 -15.85 -18.96
C ILE A 134 7.68 -16.90 -18.07
N LYS A 135 8.47 -17.50 -17.17
CA LYS A 135 7.96 -18.38 -16.09
C LYS A 135 7.37 -17.56 -14.95
N THR A 136 6.29 -16.81 -15.21
CA THR A 136 5.62 -15.99 -14.21
C THR A 136 4.56 -16.78 -13.47
N VAL A 137 4.61 -16.72 -12.17
CA VAL A 137 3.56 -17.23 -11.26
C VAL A 137 2.75 -16.05 -10.77
N SER A 138 1.53 -15.91 -11.27
CA SER A 138 0.60 -14.90 -10.79
C SER A 138 -0.29 -15.46 -9.70
N LEU A 139 -0.28 -14.85 -8.52
CA LEU A 139 -1.23 -15.10 -7.44
C LEU A 139 -2.34 -14.05 -7.49
N ALA A 140 -3.37 -14.34 -8.30
CA ALA A 140 -4.65 -13.64 -8.13
C ALA A 140 -5.36 -14.28 -6.95
N SER A 141 -5.62 -13.53 -5.88
CA SER A 141 -6.20 -14.01 -4.63
C SER A 141 -5.97 -15.52 -4.39
N SER A 142 -5.10 -15.78 -3.60
CA SER A 142 -4.61 -16.93 -2.84
C SER A 142 -5.17 -18.35 -3.04
N PHE A 143 -6.21 -18.59 -3.80
CA PHE A 143 -6.93 -19.84 -3.67
C PHE A 143 -6.66 -20.89 -4.78
N LEU A 144 -6.65 -20.50 -6.04
CA LEU A 144 -6.64 -21.48 -7.14
C LEU A 144 -5.26 -22.09 -7.45
N TRP A 145 -4.19 -21.36 -7.25
CA TRP A 145 -2.84 -21.85 -7.58
C TRP A 145 -2.27 -22.80 -6.53
N SER A 146 -2.55 -22.54 -5.24
CA SER A 146 -2.08 -23.35 -4.11
C SER A 146 -2.53 -24.81 -4.17
N ILE A 147 -3.74 -25.07 -4.67
CA ILE A 147 -4.32 -26.42 -4.68
C ILE A 147 -3.62 -27.33 -5.69
N ARG A 148 -3.23 -26.82 -6.85
CA ARG A 148 -2.69 -27.64 -7.93
C ARG A 148 -1.23 -28.03 -7.76
N ASN A 149 -0.46 -27.27 -6.98
CA ASN A 149 0.99 -27.42 -6.83
C ASN A 149 1.46 -27.64 -5.38
N LEU A 150 0.56 -27.66 -4.41
CA LEU A 150 0.88 -28.02 -3.04
C LEU A 150 1.18 -29.51 -2.93
N HIS A 151 2.38 -29.80 -2.42
CA HIS A 151 2.75 -31.17 -2.10
C HIS A 151 1.71 -31.79 -1.15
N PRO A 152 1.27 -33.04 -1.37
CA PRO A 152 0.19 -33.70 -0.61
C PRO A 152 0.38 -33.74 0.91
N VAL A 153 1.57 -33.41 1.41
CA VAL A 153 1.94 -33.47 2.83
C VAL A 153 1.32 -32.34 3.66
N VAL A 154 1.00 -31.18 3.07
CA VAL A 154 0.61 -29.99 3.84
C VAL A 154 -0.88 -29.87 4.11
N THR A 155 -1.75 -30.57 3.36
CA THR A 155 -3.19 -30.31 3.39
C THR A 155 -4.08 -31.56 3.52
N ARG A 156 -3.76 -32.45 4.41
CA ARG A 156 -4.63 -33.63 4.64
C ARG A 156 -6.00 -33.30 5.29
N ARG A 157 -6.16 -32.09 5.87
CA ARG A 157 -7.44 -31.62 6.44
C ARG A 157 -7.62 -30.14 6.15
N ALA A 158 -8.39 -29.80 5.11
CA ALA A 158 -8.75 -28.43 4.76
C ALA A 158 -10.28 -28.30 4.71
N SER A 159 -10.79 -27.12 5.12
CA SER A 159 -12.20 -26.79 4.92
C SER A 159 -12.46 -26.37 3.48
N ALA A 160 -13.52 -26.92 2.87
CA ALA A 160 -14.00 -26.49 1.56
C ALA A 160 -14.89 -25.22 1.63
N SER A 161 -15.33 -24.82 2.83
CA SER A 161 -16.25 -23.68 3.00
C SER A 161 -15.82 -22.41 2.29
N PRO A 162 -14.57 -21.90 2.44
CA PRO A 162 -14.19 -20.67 1.73
C PRO A 162 -14.24 -20.78 0.21
N SER A 163 -14.06 -21.99 -0.33
CA SER A 163 -14.16 -22.22 -1.78
C SER A 163 -15.61 -22.24 -2.24
N LEU A 164 -16.47 -22.84 -1.44
CA LEU A 164 -17.91 -22.89 -1.71
C LEU A 164 -18.51 -21.49 -1.62
N ASP A 165 -18.11 -20.69 -0.62
CA ASP A 165 -18.57 -19.30 -0.48
C ASP A 165 -18.22 -18.47 -1.72
N VAL A 166 -16.98 -18.59 -2.23
CA VAL A 166 -16.56 -17.92 -3.47
C VAL A 166 -17.36 -18.44 -4.67
N LEU A 167 -17.52 -19.77 -4.80
CA LEU A 167 -18.28 -20.37 -5.89
C LEU A 167 -19.74 -19.90 -5.88
N ILE A 168 -20.42 -19.97 -4.74
CA ILE A 168 -21.80 -19.54 -4.58
C ILE A 168 -21.92 -18.05 -4.93
N THR A 169 -21.02 -17.21 -4.43
CA THR A 169 -21.02 -15.77 -4.71
C THR A 169 -20.86 -15.49 -6.22
N LEU A 170 -19.90 -16.15 -6.87
CA LEU A 170 -19.68 -15.97 -8.31
C LEU A 170 -20.84 -16.49 -9.15
N LEU A 171 -21.44 -17.62 -8.77
CA LEU A 171 -22.64 -18.16 -9.45
C LEU A 171 -23.84 -17.23 -9.25
N SER A 172 -24.04 -16.69 -8.04
CA SER A 172 -25.14 -15.77 -7.75
C SER A 172 -25.03 -14.46 -8.51
N LEU A 173 -23.83 -13.92 -8.66
CA LEU A 173 -23.58 -12.70 -9.42
C LEU A 173 -23.65 -12.94 -10.93
N GLY A 174 -23.13 -14.07 -11.38
CA GLY A 174 -22.87 -14.35 -12.78
C GLY A 174 -21.86 -13.40 -13.39
N SER A 175 -21.50 -13.63 -14.66
CA SER A 175 -20.53 -12.78 -15.38
C SER A 175 -21.03 -11.33 -15.52
N ASN A 176 -22.32 -11.14 -15.78
CA ASN A 176 -22.89 -9.81 -15.97
C ASN A 176 -22.97 -9.02 -14.66
N GLY A 177 -23.36 -9.65 -13.57
CA GLY A 177 -23.38 -9.02 -12.25
C GLY A 177 -21.98 -8.60 -11.80
N TYR A 178 -20.98 -9.46 -11.99
CA TYR A 178 -19.61 -9.10 -11.66
C TYR A 178 -19.06 -7.95 -12.53
N LYS A 179 -19.29 -7.98 -13.85
CA LYS A 179 -18.93 -6.87 -14.75
C LYS A 179 -19.60 -5.55 -14.37
N LYS A 180 -20.87 -5.60 -13.95
CA LYS A 180 -21.60 -4.44 -13.44
C LYS A 180 -20.92 -3.85 -12.22
N LEU A 181 -20.56 -4.66 -11.22
CA LEU A 181 -19.85 -4.22 -10.02
C LEU A 181 -18.50 -3.58 -10.34
N LEU A 182 -17.74 -4.12 -11.30
CA LEU A 182 -16.48 -3.53 -11.73
C LEU A 182 -16.68 -2.16 -12.39
N LYS A 183 -17.74 -1.99 -13.18
CA LYS A 183 -18.10 -0.72 -13.80
C LYS A 183 -18.49 0.32 -12.73
N GLU A 184 -19.40 -0.05 -11.83
CA GLU A 184 -19.83 0.80 -10.71
C GLU A 184 -18.64 1.24 -9.83
N ARG A 185 -17.72 0.33 -9.52
CA ARG A 185 -16.49 0.68 -8.79
C ARG A 185 -15.66 1.75 -9.51
N LYS A 186 -15.54 1.66 -10.85
CA LYS A 186 -14.79 2.64 -11.64
C LYS A 186 -15.47 4.01 -11.63
N GLU A 187 -16.78 4.04 -11.68
CA GLU A 187 -17.58 5.27 -11.56
C GLU A 187 -17.43 5.90 -10.17
N MET A 188 -17.48 5.07 -9.13
CA MET A 188 -17.25 5.52 -7.76
C MET A 188 -15.82 6.02 -7.51
N PHE A 189 -14.82 5.46 -8.18
CA PHE A 189 -13.45 5.98 -8.12
C PHE A 189 -13.38 7.43 -8.64
N SER A 190 -14.02 7.70 -9.78
CA SER A 190 -14.08 9.04 -10.35
C SER A 190 -14.87 9.99 -9.46
N TYR A 191 -15.99 9.54 -8.89
CA TYR A 191 -16.79 10.32 -7.97
C TYR A 191 -16.02 10.67 -6.69
N LEU A 192 -15.38 9.69 -6.06
CA LEU A 192 -14.52 9.89 -4.88
C LEU A 192 -13.38 10.88 -5.18
N SER A 193 -12.74 10.75 -6.35
CA SER A 193 -11.68 11.66 -6.79
C SER A 193 -12.17 13.11 -6.84
N ASN A 194 -13.32 13.35 -7.46
CA ASN A 194 -13.90 14.69 -7.59
C ASN A 194 -14.28 15.28 -6.23
N GLN A 195 -14.89 14.49 -5.34
CA GLN A 195 -15.29 14.96 -4.02
C GLN A 195 -14.06 15.23 -3.12
N LEU A 196 -13.09 14.35 -3.16
CA LEU A 196 -11.88 14.51 -2.36
C LEU A 196 -11.01 15.69 -2.87
N LYS A 197 -11.00 15.93 -4.20
CA LYS A 197 -10.35 17.10 -4.79
C LYS A 197 -10.97 18.41 -4.28
N LYS A 198 -12.30 18.54 -4.35
CA LYS A 198 -13.01 19.72 -3.81
C LYS A 198 -12.71 19.95 -2.35
N LEU A 199 -12.71 18.88 -1.55
CA LEU A 199 -12.40 18.98 -0.14
C LEU A 199 -10.93 19.40 0.08
N SER A 200 -9.99 18.83 -0.65
CA SER A 200 -8.57 19.17 -0.51
C SER A 200 -8.31 20.65 -0.80
N GLU A 201 -8.89 21.20 -1.85
CA GLU A 201 -8.78 22.62 -2.23
C GLU A 201 -9.29 23.55 -1.11
N ALA A 202 -10.40 23.19 -0.44
CA ALA A 202 -10.94 23.96 0.69
C ALA A 202 -10.00 24.01 1.92
N TYR A 203 -9.03 23.11 1.98
CA TYR A 203 -8.05 23.04 3.07
C TYR A 203 -6.64 23.43 2.66
N ASN A 204 -6.43 24.01 1.48
CA ASN A 204 -5.12 24.30 0.87
C ASN A 204 -4.23 23.03 0.75
N GLU A 205 -4.87 21.92 0.48
CA GLU A 205 -4.26 20.63 0.18
C GLU A 205 -4.54 20.26 -1.27
N ARG A 206 -3.94 19.17 -1.75
CA ARG A 206 -4.18 18.66 -3.09
C ARG A 206 -4.27 17.15 -3.13
N LEU A 207 -4.88 16.60 -4.16
CA LEU A 207 -4.70 15.19 -4.48
C LEU A 207 -3.31 14.95 -5.06
N LEU A 208 -2.71 13.81 -4.69
CA LEU A 208 -1.50 13.32 -5.34
C LEU A 208 -1.85 12.84 -6.75
N HIS A 209 -1.01 13.18 -7.70
CA HIS A 209 -1.18 12.75 -9.08
C HIS A 209 -0.63 11.33 -9.25
N THR A 210 -1.52 10.32 -9.19
CA THR A 210 -1.16 8.90 -9.26
C THR A 210 -1.94 8.16 -10.35
N PRO A 211 -1.71 8.48 -11.65
CA PRO A 211 -2.49 7.96 -12.77
C PRO A 211 -2.37 6.43 -12.96
N HIS A 212 -1.30 5.84 -12.44
CA HIS A 212 -1.10 4.40 -12.51
C HIS A 212 -1.76 3.63 -11.35
N ASN A 213 -2.31 4.31 -10.34
CA ASN A 213 -3.09 3.64 -9.28
C ASN A 213 -4.59 3.68 -9.60
N PRO A 214 -5.19 2.57 -10.04
CA PRO A 214 -6.60 2.54 -10.44
C PRO A 214 -7.55 2.24 -9.26
N ILE A 215 -7.05 2.12 -8.03
CA ILE A 215 -7.81 1.60 -6.89
C ILE A 215 -7.96 2.64 -5.78
N SER A 216 -6.90 3.39 -5.50
CA SER A 216 -6.86 4.33 -4.38
C SER A 216 -6.35 5.70 -4.78
N LEU A 217 -6.71 6.68 -3.98
CA LEU A 217 -6.34 8.09 -4.10
C LEU A 217 -5.64 8.52 -2.82
N ALA A 218 -4.81 9.55 -2.89
CA ALA A 218 -4.24 10.16 -1.71
C ALA A 218 -4.35 11.69 -1.76
N MET A 219 -4.65 12.29 -0.60
CA MET A 219 -4.72 13.72 -0.38
C MET A 219 -3.58 14.14 0.55
N THR A 220 -2.86 15.21 0.22
CA THR A 220 -1.81 15.75 1.08
C THR A 220 -2.37 16.26 2.41
N LEU A 221 -1.52 16.28 3.44
CA LEU A 221 -1.82 16.84 4.76
C LEU A 221 -0.69 17.79 5.21
N ARG A 222 -0.16 18.58 4.26
CA ARG A 222 0.97 19.49 4.48
C ARG A 222 0.67 20.57 5.52
N THR A 223 -0.57 21.06 5.52
CA THR A 223 -1.00 22.11 6.45
C THR A 223 -1.09 21.59 7.89
N LEU A 224 -1.34 20.30 8.09
CA LEU A 224 -1.40 19.68 9.41
C LEU A 224 -0.02 19.26 9.93
N ASP A 225 0.90 18.94 9.03
CA ASP A 225 2.23 18.42 9.37
C ASP A 225 3.25 19.51 9.70
N LYS A 226 2.95 20.78 9.35
CA LYS A 226 3.87 21.91 9.55
C LYS A 226 4.31 22.12 11.00
N HIS A 227 3.49 21.76 11.96
CA HIS A 227 3.72 22.05 13.37
C HIS A 227 3.85 20.81 14.27
N CYS A 228 3.24 19.69 13.89
CA CYS A 228 3.35 18.46 14.69
C CYS A 228 2.78 17.23 13.97
N SER A 229 3.56 16.16 13.87
CA SER A 229 3.09 14.84 13.38
C SER A 229 1.94 14.27 14.22
N ARG A 230 1.74 14.78 15.43
CA ARG A 230 0.64 14.42 16.34
C ARG A 230 -0.73 14.76 15.73
N ALA A 231 -0.88 15.93 15.11
CA ALA A 231 -2.14 16.34 14.47
C ALA A 231 -2.53 15.39 13.32
N VAL A 232 -1.56 14.94 12.54
CA VAL A 232 -1.76 13.97 11.46
C VAL A 232 -2.25 12.64 12.04
N THR A 233 -1.62 12.12 13.09
CA THR A 233 -2.02 10.88 13.76
C THR A 233 -3.40 10.99 14.41
N GLN A 234 -3.69 12.13 15.03
CA GLN A 234 -4.99 12.44 15.65
C GLN A 234 -6.12 12.39 14.62
N LEU A 235 -5.91 12.95 13.42
CA LEU A 235 -6.89 12.85 12.33
C LEU A 235 -7.27 11.39 12.04
N GLY A 236 -6.30 10.48 12.01
CA GLY A 236 -6.54 9.06 11.81
C GLY A 236 -7.40 8.45 12.93
N SER A 237 -7.11 8.74 14.18
CA SER A 237 -7.88 8.28 15.34
C SER A 237 -9.31 8.84 15.32
N MET A 238 -9.48 10.10 14.96
CA MET A 238 -10.80 10.73 14.85
C MET A 238 -11.65 10.14 13.73
N LEU A 239 -11.06 9.77 12.62
CA LEU A 239 -11.74 9.06 11.54
C LEU A 239 -12.18 7.67 11.99
N PHE A 240 -11.31 6.93 12.68
CA PHE A 240 -11.62 5.61 13.19
C PHE A 240 -12.80 5.63 14.18
N THR A 241 -12.79 6.54 15.15
CA THR A 241 -13.91 6.70 16.11
C THR A 241 -15.22 7.09 15.44
N ARG A 242 -15.17 7.68 14.24
CA ARG A 242 -16.33 7.97 13.39
C ARG A 242 -16.66 6.88 12.40
N GLN A 243 -16.17 5.64 12.66
CA GLN A 243 -16.44 4.48 11.80
C GLN A 243 -15.95 4.66 10.34
N VAL A 244 -14.83 5.34 10.15
CA VAL A 244 -14.11 5.41 8.89
C VAL A 244 -12.89 4.50 8.97
N SER A 245 -13.04 3.26 8.55
CA SER A 245 -11.97 2.23 8.60
C SER A 245 -11.25 2.04 7.27
N GLY A 246 -11.79 2.56 6.17
CA GLY A 246 -11.24 2.40 4.81
C GLY A 246 -10.19 3.43 4.40
N ALA A 247 -10.02 4.49 5.20
CA ALA A 247 -9.00 5.52 4.98
C ALA A 247 -7.79 5.29 5.90
N ARG A 248 -6.61 5.68 5.43
CA ARG A 248 -5.39 5.65 6.23
C ARG A 248 -4.71 7.00 6.21
N VAL A 249 -4.23 7.41 7.36
CA VAL A 249 -3.43 8.62 7.53
C VAL A 249 -1.98 8.19 7.73
N VAL A 250 -1.08 8.74 6.93
CA VAL A 250 0.34 8.40 6.91
C VAL A 250 1.15 9.63 7.32
N PRO A 251 1.64 9.67 8.58
CA PRO A 251 2.52 10.73 9.06
C PRO A 251 3.94 10.54 8.49
N LEU A 252 4.72 11.60 8.50
CA LEU A 252 6.15 11.53 8.17
C LEU A 252 6.95 10.88 9.30
N GLY A 253 8.10 10.31 8.94
CA GLY A 253 9.11 9.84 9.89
C GLY A 253 8.72 8.64 10.75
N SER A 254 7.57 8.01 10.52
CA SER A 254 7.18 6.82 11.28
C SER A 254 8.19 5.69 11.09
N MET A 255 8.55 5.03 12.19
CA MET A 255 9.45 3.87 12.17
C MET A 255 8.71 2.63 12.65
N GLN A 256 8.96 1.50 11.99
CA GLN A 256 8.38 0.22 12.37
C GLN A 256 9.41 -0.89 12.21
N THR A 257 9.62 -1.66 13.28
CA THR A 257 10.41 -2.89 13.21
C THR A 257 9.49 -4.09 13.01
N VAL A 258 9.78 -4.91 12.01
CA VAL A 258 9.06 -6.13 11.68
C VAL A 258 10.06 -7.27 11.55
N SER A 259 10.00 -8.25 12.45
CA SER A 259 10.89 -9.43 12.43
C SER A 259 12.39 -9.05 12.33
N GLY A 260 12.84 -8.05 13.07
CA GLY A 260 14.23 -7.59 13.11
C GLY A 260 14.62 -6.58 12.02
N TYR A 261 13.77 -6.33 11.04
CA TYR A 261 14.00 -5.31 10.00
C TYR A 261 13.31 -4.01 10.36
N THR A 262 14.04 -2.90 10.30
CA THR A 262 13.50 -1.57 10.60
C THR A 262 13.21 -0.80 9.32
N PHE A 263 11.96 -0.37 9.19
CA PHE A 263 11.46 0.44 8.07
C PHE A 263 11.24 1.87 8.53
N ARG A 264 11.97 2.81 7.94
CA ARG A 264 11.69 4.25 8.06
C ARG A 264 10.55 4.62 7.11
N GLY A 265 9.75 5.62 7.47
CA GLY A 265 8.59 6.02 6.69
C GLY A 265 7.59 4.88 6.50
N PHE A 266 7.42 4.02 7.51
CA PHE A 266 6.51 2.87 7.42
C PHE A 266 5.09 3.33 7.05
N MET A 267 4.44 2.61 6.18
CA MET A 267 3.17 2.90 5.51
C MET A 267 3.26 3.87 4.31
N SER A 268 4.36 4.62 4.16
CA SER A 268 4.58 5.42 2.95
C SER A 268 5.24 4.65 1.82
N HIS A 269 5.68 3.42 2.06
CA HIS A 269 6.36 2.53 1.10
C HIS A 269 7.72 3.05 0.62
N THR A 270 8.29 4.02 1.33
CA THR A 270 9.61 4.59 1.11
C THR A 270 10.16 5.15 2.42
N ASN A 271 11.49 5.33 2.50
CA ASN A 271 12.12 5.92 3.67
C ASN A 271 11.74 7.41 3.84
N ASN A 272 11.57 8.14 2.74
CA ASN A 272 11.37 9.58 2.74
C ASN A 272 10.32 9.98 1.68
N TYR A 273 9.05 10.03 2.06
CA TYR A 273 8.03 10.66 1.24
C TYR A 273 7.95 12.17 1.57
N PRO A 274 7.73 13.07 0.59
CA PRO A 274 7.88 14.51 0.81
C PRO A 274 6.81 15.19 1.67
N CYS A 275 5.71 14.52 1.97
CA CYS A 275 4.63 15.07 2.81
C CYS A 275 3.80 13.96 3.47
N ALA A 276 3.19 14.28 4.61
CA ALA A 276 2.12 13.46 5.16
C ALA A 276 0.90 13.47 4.25
N TYR A 277 0.12 12.40 4.26
CA TYR A 277 -1.06 12.25 3.41
C TYR A 277 -2.12 11.34 4.03
N LEU A 278 -3.33 11.46 3.53
CA LEU A 278 -4.43 10.53 3.75
C LEU A 278 -4.72 9.79 2.47
N ASN A 279 -4.87 8.47 2.52
CA ASN A 279 -5.33 7.70 1.37
C ASN A 279 -6.69 7.04 1.62
N ALA A 280 -7.45 6.89 0.53
CA ALA A 280 -8.73 6.21 0.51
C ALA A 280 -8.84 5.38 -0.78
N ALA A 281 -9.53 4.25 -0.71
CA ALA A 281 -9.71 3.35 -1.83
C ALA A 281 -11.17 3.22 -2.23
N SER A 282 -11.42 3.08 -3.53
CA SER A 282 -12.72 2.73 -4.06
C SER A 282 -12.84 1.20 -4.18
N ALA A 283 -13.69 0.60 -3.37
CA ALA A 283 -13.93 -0.84 -3.35
C ALA A 283 -15.17 -1.24 -4.17
N ILE A 284 -15.23 -2.50 -4.57
CA ILE A 284 -16.45 -3.11 -5.14
C ILE A 284 -17.58 -3.00 -4.12
N GLY A 285 -18.77 -2.59 -4.58
CA GLY A 285 -19.97 -2.43 -3.75
C GLY A 285 -20.11 -1.06 -3.09
N MET A 286 -19.10 -0.18 -3.16
CA MET A 286 -19.19 1.19 -2.68
C MET A 286 -20.25 1.97 -3.46
N LYS A 287 -21.03 2.78 -2.76
CA LYS A 287 -22.09 3.62 -3.32
C LYS A 287 -21.80 5.11 -3.07
N THR A 288 -22.51 5.96 -3.81
CA THR A 288 -22.40 7.42 -3.68
C THR A 288 -22.59 7.89 -2.23
N GLN A 289 -23.56 7.30 -1.53
CA GLN A 289 -23.85 7.63 -0.12
C GLN A 289 -22.66 7.33 0.83
N ASP A 290 -21.89 6.27 0.53
CA ASP A 290 -20.71 5.91 1.32
C ASP A 290 -19.61 6.97 1.14
N VAL A 291 -19.42 7.43 -0.10
CA VAL A 291 -18.48 8.52 -0.42
C VAL A 291 -18.88 9.82 0.25
N ASP A 292 -20.16 10.21 0.14
CA ASP A 292 -20.67 11.46 0.72
C ASP A 292 -20.51 11.45 2.26
N LEU A 293 -20.82 10.31 2.87
CA LEU A 293 -20.65 10.14 4.32
C LEU A 293 -19.18 10.22 4.74
N PHE A 294 -18.28 9.60 3.96
CA PHE A 294 -16.84 9.69 4.19
C PHE A 294 -16.35 11.13 4.10
N ILE A 295 -16.70 11.86 3.05
CA ILE A 295 -16.30 13.26 2.85
C ILE A 295 -16.81 14.14 3.98
N LYS A 296 -18.08 13.99 4.37
CA LYS A 296 -18.68 14.72 5.51
C LYS A 296 -17.94 14.47 6.83
N ARG A 297 -17.57 13.21 7.08
CA ARG A 297 -16.84 12.83 8.31
C ARG A 297 -15.42 13.36 8.28
N LEU A 298 -14.74 13.28 7.13
CA LEU A 298 -13.40 13.81 6.93
C LEU A 298 -13.38 15.36 7.12
N ASP A 299 -14.30 16.08 6.51
CA ASP A 299 -14.43 17.53 6.66
C ASP A 299 -14.60 17.92 8.14
N LYS A 300 -15.48 17.21 8.87
CA LYS A 300 -15.68 17.46 10.30
C LYS A 300 -14.40 17.21 11.12
N CYS A 301 -13.64 16.16 10.81
CA CYS A 301 -12.37 15.88 11.48
C CYS A 301 -11.33 16.96 11.18
N LEU A 302 -11.17 17.36 9.93
CA LEU A 302 -10.22 18.39 9.50
C LEU A 302 -10.54 19.73 10.17
N LYS A 303 -11.82 20.12 10.25
CA LYS A 303 -12.24 21.33 10.97
C LYS A 303 -11.86 21.31 12.45
N THR A 304 -12.02 20.16 13.10
CA THR A 304 -11.70 20.02 14.52
C THR A 304 -10.19 20.13 14.74
N VAL A 305 -9.39 19.38 13.98
CA VAL A 305 -7.92 19.39 14.11
C VAL A 305 -7.35 20.78 13.83
N LYS A 306 -7.85 21.49 12.80
CA LYS A 306 -7.41 22.88 12.52
C LYS A 306 -7.75 23.85 13.66
N LYS A 307 -8.92 23.71 14.27
CA LYS A 307 -9.29 24.54 15.43
C LYS A 307 -8.37 24.32 16.63
N GLU A 308 -8.00 23.07 16.89
CA GLU A 308 -7.09 22.72 17.97
C GLU A 308 -5.69 23.27 17.71
N GLN A 309 -5.16 23.12 16.49
CA GLN A 309 -3.87 23.70 16.10
C GLN A 309 -3.83 25.22 16.23
N ASN A 310 -4.89 25.92 15.82
CA ASN A 310 -4.94 27.38 15.95
C ASN A 310 -4.93 27.82 17.41
N LYS A 311 -5.58 27.07 18.33
CA LYS A 311 -5.51 27.35 19.75
C LYS A 311 -4.11 27.15 20.33
N GLU A 312 -3.49 25.99 20.01
CA GLU A 312 -2.12 25.69 20.46
C GLU A 312 -1.13 26.76 19.97
N ASN A 313 -1.28 27.27 18.74
CA ASN A 313 -0.41 28.34 18.21
C ASN A 313 -0.61 29.68 18.96
N VAL A 314 -1.86 30.05 19.28
CA VAL A 314 -2.15 31.27 20.06
C VAL A 314 -1.56 31.15 21.46
N ASP A 315 -1.72 30.01 22.11
CA ASP A 315 -1.16 29.77 23.46
C ASP A 315 0.38 29.84 23.46
N ILE A 316 1.04 29.34 22.40
CA ILE A 316 2.50 29.44 22.24
C ILE A 316 2.96 30.87 21.99
N GLU A 317 2.24 31.63 21.15
CA GLU A 317 2.56 33.05 20.89
C GLU A 317 2.38 33.90 22.15
N GLU A 318 1.32 33.66 22.93
CA GLU A 318 1.13 34.35 24.21
C GLU A 318 2.22 33.98 25.24
N MET A 319 2.65 32.71 25.28
CA MET A 319 3.79 32.31 26.13
C MET A 319 5.10 32.94 25.70
N ALA A 320 5.38 33.02 24.40
CA ALA A 320 6.56 33.65 23.86
C ALA A 320 6.59 35.16 24.22
N LEU A 321 5.49 35.89 24.04
CA LEU A 321 5.34 37.28 24.42
C LEU A 321 5.54 37.52 25.92
N LYS A 322 5.08 36.60 26.77
CA LYS A 322 5.30 36.67 28.22
C LYS A 322 6.78 36.48 28.60
N LEU A 323 7.49 35.57 27.91
CA LEU A 323 8.90 35.32 28.12
C LEU A 323 9.75 36.53 27.68
N ASP A 324 9.44 37.14 26.55
CA ASP A 324 10.13 38.34 26.06
C ASP A 324 9.94 39.52 27.01
N ASN A 325 8.75 39.69 27.59
CA ASN A 325 8.50 40.74 28.59
C ASN A 325 9.26 40.49 29.89
N VAL A 326 9.38 39.25 30.36
CA VAL A 326 10.17 38.89 31.55
C VAL A 326 11.67 39.11 31.31
N CYS A 327 12.19 38.88 30.11
CA CYS A 327 13.57 39.19 29.76
C CYS A 327 13.86 40.70 29.71
N LEU A 328 12.90 41.52 29.32
CA LEU A 328 13.03 42.97 29.29
C LEU A 328 13.04 43.58 30.69
N ASP A 329 12.21 43.08 31.60
CA ASP A 329 12.18 43.56 33.01
C ASP A 329 13.45 43.19 33.77
N THR A 330 14.04 42.02 33.51
CA THR A 330 15.32 41.61 34.14
C THR A 330 16.55 42.39 33.67
N CYS A 331 16.49 43.01 32.48
CA CYS A 331 17.56 43.89 31.99
C CYS A 331 17.50 45.34 32.50
N GLN A 332 16.35 45.77 33.06
CA GLN A 332 16.19 47.10 33.64
C GLN A 332 16.61 47.20 35.12
N ASP A 333 16.59 46.08 35.84
CA ASP A 333 17.00 46.04 37.27
C ASP A 333 18.53 45.86 37.49
N SER A 334 19.32 45.83 36.41
CA SER A 334 20.78 45.67 36.48
C SER A 334 21.58 46.86 35.96
N SER A 335 20.99 48.08 35.97
CA SER A 335 21.69 49.33 35.64
C SER A 335 21.75 50.30 36.83
#